data_e7525991b0419bb8c4fc105b5a479fdc
#
_entry.id   e7525991b0419bb8c4fc105b5a479fdc
#
_cell.length_a   1.000
_cell.length_b   1.000
_cell.length_c   1.000
_cell.angle_alpha   90.00
_cell.angle_beta   90.00
_cell.angle_gamma   90.00
#
_symmetry.space_group_name_H-M   'P 1'
#
loop_
_entity.id
_entity.type
_entity.pdbx_description
1 polymer ?
#
loop_
_entity_poly.entity_id
_entity_poly.type
_entity_poly.pdbx_seq_one_letter_code
_entity_poly.pdbx_strand_id
1 'polypeptide(L)'
;MARINRNYRRREEGKTDYVRRLELLKSKKPRLVVRKKLNNIIIQFIEYASDGDKTIATFTKKNINQLGWKAHGGSRASAYLIGLLAGLKTKSKVKECVLDLGLQRSVGGSSLYAALKGVLDSGIKVAHSDTILPKEEL
;
A
#
# COMPACT_ATOMS: atom_id res chain seq x y z
N MET A 1 37.04 23.84 6.68
CA MET A 1 36.55 22.55 6.20
C MET A 1 35.24 22.71 5.50
N ALA A 2 35.12 22.28 4.27
CA ALA A 2 33.85 22.23 3.57
C ALA A 2 32.93 21.19 4.23
N ARG A 3 31.70 21.59 4.56
CA ARG A 3 30.70 20.64 5.01
C ARG A 3 30.24 19.77 3.83
N ILE A 4 30.37 18.47 3.94
CA ILE A 4 29.82 17.53 2.96
C ILE A 4 28.34 17.34 3.31
N ASN A 5 27.44 17.86 2.47
CA ASN A 5 26.02 17.56 2.58
C ASN A 5 25.76 16.16 2.05
N ARG A 6 25.54 15.23 2.96
CA ARG A 6 25.11 13.88 2.60
C ARG A 6 23.59 13.78 2.56
N ASN A 7 23.10 13.10 1.57
CA ASN A 7 21.70 12.70 1.52
C ASN A 7 21.39 11.71 2.65
N TYR A 8 20.11 11.57 2.99
CA TYR A 8 19.68 10.52 3.90
C TYR A 8 20.08 9.15 3.36
N ARG A 9 20.46 8.23 4.26
CA ARG A 9 20.92 6.88 3.90
C ARG A 9 19.98 6.17 2.93
N ARG A 10 18.68 6.18 3.21
CA ARG A 10 17.69 5.50 2.36
C ARG A 10 17.57 6.12 0.97
N ARG A 11 17.83 7.41 0.84
CA ARG A 11 17.87 8.09 -0.47
C ARG A 11 19.10 7.66 -1.26
N GLU A 12 20.27 7.61 -0.62
CA GLU A 12 21.51 7.16 -1.25
C GLU A 12 21.42 5.70 -1.71
N GLU A 13 20.74 4.86 -0.93
CA GLU A 13 20.50 3.45 -1.25
C GLU A 13 19.37 3.24 -2.27
N GLY A 14 18.68 4.29 -2.70
CA GLY A 14 17.58 4.22 -3.66
C GLY A 14 16.31 3.54 -3.11
N LYS A 15 16.11 3.51 -1.81
CA LYS A 15 14.97 2.83 -1.15
C LYS A 15 13.79 3.74 -0.90
N THR A 16 14.00 5.04 -0.79
CA THR A 16 12.94 6.01 -0.45
C THR A 16 13.04 7.26 -1.31
N ASP A 17 11.94 7.64 -1.94
CA ASP A 17 11.77 8.94 -2.57
C ASP A 17 11.20 9.91 -1.53
N TYR A 18 12.06 10.74 -0.94
CA TYR A 18 11.67 11.65 0.13
C TYR A 18 10.76 12.79 -0.34
N VAL A 19 10.85 13.22 -1.60
CA VAL A 19 9.96 14.24 -2.15
C VAL A 19 8.52 13.70 -2.19
N ARG A 20 8.33 12.52 -2.74
CA ARG A 20 7.02 11.85 -2.79
C ARG A 20 6.49 11.55 -1.39
N ARG A 21 7.36 11.06 -0.49
CA ARG A 21 7.01 10.82 0.90
C ARG A 21 6.50 12.09 1.59
N LEU A 22 7.18 13.22 1.41
CA LEU A 22 6.77 14.49 1.99
C LEU A 22 5.38 14.91 1.49
N GLU A 23 5.12 14.78 0.20
CA GLU A 23 3.81 15.10 -0.39
C GLU A 23 2.69 14.24 0.20
N LEU A 24 2.93 12.94 0.38
CA LEU A 24 1.97 12.04 1.02
C LEU A 24 1.72 12.41 2.48
N LEU A 25 2.77 12.79 3.21
CA LEU A 25 2.65 13.18 4.61
C LEU A 25 1.92 14.52 4.81
N LYS A 26 1.93 15.40 3.82
CA LYS A 26 1.19 16.68 3.88
C LYS A 26 -0.32 16.49 4.00
N SER A 27 -0.86 15.39 3.55
CA SER A 27 -2.29 15.10 3.64
C SER A 27 -2.77 14.87 5.08
N LYS A 28 -1.85 14.56 6.00
CA LYS A 28 -2.13 14.20 7.41
C LYS A 28 -3.04 12.97 7.57
N LYS A 29 -3.21 12.19 6.51
CA LYS A 29 -4.01 10.96 6.51
C LYS A 29 -3.11 9.74 6.66
N PRO A 30 -3.62 8.61 7.20
CA PRO A 30 -2.89 7.36 7.16
C PRO A 30 -2.54 6.97 5.72
N ARG A 31 -1.41 6.30 5.54
CA ARG A 31 -0.97 5.81 4.23
C ARG A 31 -1.36 4.35 4.06
N LEU A 32 -1.96 4.05 2.93
CA LEU A 32 -2.16 2.68 2.47
C LEU A 32 -0.91 2.28 1.69
N VAL A 33 -0.02 1.54 2.34
CA VAL A 33 1.23 1.08 1.75
C VAL A 33 1.01 -0.27 1.10
N VAL A 34 1.20 -0.35 -0.23
CA VAL A 34 1.09 -1.58 -0.99
C VAL A 34 2.46 -1.92 -1.59
N ARG A 35 2.96 -3.10 -1.31
CA ARG A 35 4.25 -3.58 -1.82
C ARG A 35 4.08 -4.96 -2.42
N LYS A 36 4.42 -5.11 -3.69
CA LYS A 36 4.38 -6.39 -4.40
C LYS A 36 5.73 -7.09 -4.31
N LYS A 37 5.71 -8.36 -3.95
CA LYS A 37 6.84 -9.28 -4.03
C LYS A 37 6.54 -10.39 -5.03
N LEU A 38 7.50 -11.28 -5.27
CA LEU A 38 7.36 -12.35 -6.28
C LEU A 38 6.11 -13.22 -6.08
N ASN A 39 5.85 -13.66 -4.85
CA ASN A 39 4.74 -14.53 -4.51
C ASN A 39 3.92 -14.01 -3.32
N ASN A 40 3.89 -12.70 -3.16
CA ASN A 40 3.21 -12.07 -2.04
C ASN A 40 2.85 -10.62 -2.36
N ILE A 41 1.82 -10.14 -1.68
CA ILE A 41 1.50 -8.71 -1.65
C ILE A 41 1.34 -8.33 -0.19
N ILE A 42 2.03 -7.27 0.21
CA ILE A 42 1.99 -6.74 1.56
C ILE A 42 1.19 -5.45 1.54
N ILE A 43 0.16 -5.39 2.36
CA ILE A 43 -0.67 -4.19 2.56
C ILE A 43 -0.53 -3.76 4.00
N GLN A 44 -0.17 -2.50 4.20
CA GLN A 44 -0.03 -1.91 5.53
C GLN A 44 -0.76 -0.58 5.59
N PHE A 45 -1.43 -0.34 6.70
CA PHE A 45 -1.95 0.98 7.04
C PHE A 45 -0.97 1.61 8.03
N ILE A 46 -0.36 2.72 7.65
CA ILE A 46 0.70 3.37 8.42
C ILE A 46 0.32 4.81 8.73
N GLU A 47 0.44 5.18 9.99
CA GLU A 47 0.22 6.55 10.47
C GLU A 47 1.55 7.22 10.78
N TYR A 48 1.69 8.49 10.37
CA TYR A 48 2.88 9.26 10.68
C TYR A 48 2.91 9.65 12.16
N ALA A 49 4.07 9.47 12.78
CA ALA A 49 4.39 10.01 14.10
C ALA A 49 5.79 10.62 14.07
N SER A 50 6.04 11.63 14.90
CA SER A 50 7.34 12.33 14.96
C SER A 50 8.49 11.40 15.36
N ASP A 51 8.20 10.39 16.17
CA ASP A 51 9.18 9.40 16.65
C ASP A 51 9.43 8.25 15.66
N GLY A 52 8.68 8.22 14.56
CA GLY A 52 8.68 7.19 13.54
C GLY A 52 7.26 6.79 13.16
N ASP A 53 7.12 6.16 12.00
CA ASP A 53 5.82 5.72 11.51
C ASP A 53 5.25 4.59 12.39
N LYS A 54 3.96 4.66 12.69
CA LYS A 54 3.24 3.60 13.41
C LYS A 54 2.43 2.78 12.43
N THR A 55 2.68 1.47 12.40
CA THR A 55 1.89 0.55 11.60
C THR A 55 0.60 0.20 12.35
N ILE A 56 -0.55 0.56 11.79
CA ILE A 56 -1.87 0.27 12.36
C ILE A 56 -2.19 -1.22 12.16
N ALA A 57 -1.97 -1.74 10.95
CA ALA A 57 -2.23 -3.13 10.61
C ALA A 57 -1.40 -3.55 9.39
N THR A 58 -1.06 -4.84 9.33
CA THR A 58 -0.34 -5.46 8.22
C THR A 58 -1.09 -6.70 7.76
N PHE A 59 -1.25 -6.83 6.43
CA PHE A 59 -1.91 -7.98 5.81
C PHE A 59 -1.04 -8.51 4.67
N THR A 60 -0.95 -9.84 4.61
CA THR A 60 -0.12 -10.54 3.62
C THR A 60 -0.86 -11.76 3.08
N LYS A 61 -0.22 -12.49 2.19
CA LYS A 61 -0.72 -13.78 1.69
C LYS A 61 -1.09 -14.75 2.81
N LYS A 62 -0.37 -14.75 3.92
CA LYS A 62 -0.65 -15.62 5.06
C LYS A 62 -2.08 -15.45 5.59
N ASN A 63 -2.60 -14.24 5.57
CA ASN A 63 -3.94 -13.94 6.05
C ASN A 63 -5.02 -14.60 5.19
N ILE A 64 -4.87 -14.59 3.87
CA ILE A 64 -5.82 -15.25 2.97
C ILE A 64 -5.61 -16.77 2.90
N ASN A 65 -4.38 -17.26 3.11
CA ASN A 65 -4.11 -18.70 3.19
C ASN A 65 -4.86 -19.33 4.36
N GLN A 66 -4.96 -18.64 5.48
CA GLN A 66 -5.73 -19.09 6.65
C GLN A 66 -7.23 -19.22 6.34
N LEU A 67 -7.72 -18.47 5.34
CA LEU A 67 -9.12 -18.53 4.89
C LEU A 67 -9.35 -19.53 3.75
N GLY A 68 -8.31 -20.28 3.34
CA GLY A 68 -8.42 -21.33 2.33
C GLY A 68 -7.87 -20.99 0.95
N TRP A 69 -7.23 -19.82 0.76
CA TRP A 69 -6.61 -19.47 -0.51
C TRP A 69 -5.35 -20.31 -0.76
N LYS A 70 -5.31 -21.05 -1.88
CA LYS A 70 -4.21 -21.97 -2.22
C LYS A 70 -3.44 -21.56 -3.47
N ALA A 71 -3.92 -20.58 -4.22
CA ALA A 71 -3.31 -20.12 -5.47
C ALA A 71 -2.12 -19.20 -5.24
N HIS A 72 -1.51 -18.73 -6.33
CA HIS A 72 -0.35 -17.82 -6.30
C HIS A 72 -0.65 -16.53 -5.55
N GLY A 73 0.23 -16.13 -4.63
CA GLY A 73 0.04 -14.96 -3.78
C GLY A 73 0.35 -13.62 -4.43
N GLY A 74 0.95 -13.61 -5.62
CA GLY A 74 1.26 -12.39 -6.38
C GLY A 74 0.27 -12.07 -7.49
N SER A 75 -0.81 -12.83 -7.64
CA SER A 75 -1.83 -12.61 -8.68
C SER A 75 -2.74 -11.41 -8.36
N ARG A 76 -3.44 -10.90 -9.39
CA ARG A 76 -4.42 -9.82 -9.19
C ARG A 76 -5.57 -10.26 -8.27
N ALA A 77 -6.04 -11.48 -8.44
CA ALA A 77 -7.12 -12.03 -7.60
C ALA A 77 -6.70 -12.09 -6.13
N SER A 78 -5.49 -12.57 -5.84
CA SER A 78 -4.97 -12.62 -4.48
C SER A 78 -4.77 -11.21 -3.91
N ALA A 79 -4.28 -10.27 -4.70
CA ALA A 79 -4.13 -8.88 -4.31
C ALA A 79 -5.47 -8.25 -3.92
N TYR A 80 -6.49 -8.47 -4.72
CA TYR A 80 -7.84 -8.00 -4.44
C TYR A 80 -8.37 -8.56 -3.11
N LEU A 81 -8.21 -9.85 -2.89
CA LEU A 81 -8.67 -10.51 -1.66
C LEU A 81 -7.93 -10.02 -0.42
N ILE A 82 -6.61 -9.82 -0.52
CA ILE A 82 -5.82 -9.26 0.58
C ILE A 82 -6.28 -7.83 0.87
N GLY A 83 -6.50 -7.02 -0.16
CA GLY A 83 -7.01 -5.66 -0.03
C GLY A 83 -8.40 -5.60 0.60
N LEU A 84 -9.31 -6.45 0.17
CA LEU A 84 -10.65 -6.53 0.72
C LEU A 84 -10.61 -6.94 2.21
N LEU A 85 -9.84 -7.95 2.55
CA LEU A 85 -9.67 -8.40 3.93
C LEU A 85 -9.05 -7.29 4.80
N ALA A 86 -8.01 -6.63 4.31
CA ALA A 86 -7.37 -5.53 5.01
C ALA A 86 -8.36 -4.40 5.29
N GLY A 87 -9.11 -4.01 4.29
CA GLY A 87 -10.12 -2.96 4.43
C GLY A 87 -11.23 -3.33 5.42
N LEU A 88 -11.77 -4.53 5.33
CA LEU A 88 -12.83 -4.99 6.22
C LEU A 88 -12.40 -5.03 7.68
N LYS A 89 -11.15 -5.42 7.94
CA LYS A 89 -10.62 -5.49 9.31
C LYS A 89 -10.20 -4.13 9.87
N THR A 90 -9.86 -3.17 9.01
CA THR A 90 -9.33 -1.87 9.44
C THR A 90 -10.30 -0.71 9.30
N LYS A 91 -11.44 -0.88 8.65
CA LYS A 91 -12.38 0.22 8.39
C LYS A 91 -12.92 0.90 9.65
N SER A 92 -12.91 0.21 10.79
CA SER A 92 -13.30 0.79 12.08
C SER A 92 -12.25 1.78 12.62
N LYS A 93 -11.01 1.60 12.25
CA LYS A 93 -9.87 2.43 12.69
C LYS A 93 -9.47 3.47 11.66
N VAL A 94 -9.58 3.17 10.37
CA VAL A 94 -9.19 4.02 9.26
C VAL A 94 -10.37 4.17 8.32
N LYS A 95 -10.85 5.40 8.14
CA LYS A 95 -11.96 5.71 7.22
C LYS A 95 -11.48 6.25 5.89
N GLU A 96 -10.35 6.94 5.88
CA GLU A 96 -9.77 7.57 4.72
C GLU A 96 -8.25 7.46 4.77
N CYS A 97 -7.61 7.18 3.63
CA CYS A 97 -6.17 7.06 3.53
C CYS A 97 -5.66 7.51 2.16
N VAL A 98 -4.35 7.63 2.03
CA VAL A 98 -3.68 7.95 0.76
C VAL A 98 -2.83 6.76 0.32
N LEU A 99 -2.84 6.46 -0.98
CA LEU A 99 -2.09 5.35 -1.54
C LEU A 99 -0.60 5.67 -1.62
N ASP A 100 0.23 4.75 -1.15
CA ASP A 100 1.69 4.83 -1.23
C ASP A 100 2.24 3.56 -1.91
N LEU A 101 2.61 3.68 -3.18
CA LEU A 101 3.23 2.59 -3.94
C LEU A 101 4.76 2.56 -3.81
N GLY A 102 5.35 3.55 -3.14
CA GLY A 102 6.79 3.68 -3.02
C GLY A 102 7.47 3.88 -4.38
N LEU A 103 8.50 3.11 -4.65
CA LEU A 103 9.26 3.15 -5.90
C LEU A 103 8.72 2.19 -6.97
N GLN A 104 7.65 1.47 -6.68
CA GLN A 104 7.05 0.53 -7.63
C GLN A 104 6.42 1.26 -8.81
N ARG A 105 6.52 0.65 -9.98
CA ARG A 105 5.95 1.22 -11.20
C ARG A 105 4.42 1.23 -11.13
N SER A 106 3.84 2.40 -11.41
CA SER A 106 2.39 2.56 -11.49
C SER A 106 1.89 2.12 -12.86
N VAL A 107 1.25 0.95 -12.93
CA VAL A 107 0.66 0.42 -14.15
C VAL A 107 -0.83 0.19 -13.91
N GLY A 108 -1.68 0.81 -14.74
CA GLY A 108 -3.13 0.64 -14.62
C GLY A 108 -3.55 -0.82 -14.75
N GLY A 109 -4.50 -1.26 -13.93
CA GLY A 109 -5.00 -2.63 -13.90
C GLY A 109 -4.05 -3.67 -13.32
N SER A 110 -2.91 -3.25 -12.73
CA SER A 110 -1.94 -4.16 -12.12
C SER A 110 -2.41 -4.71 -10.77
N SER A 111 -1.64 -5.66 -10.23
CA SER A 111 -1.92 -6.24 -8.90
C SER A 111 -1.97 -5.18 -7.79
N LEU A 112 -1.15 -4.13 -7.88
CA LEU A 112 -1.16 -3.04 -6.91
C LEU A 112 -2.53 -2.34 -6.88
N TYR A 113 -3.10 -2.07 -8.04
CA TYR A 113 -4.42 -1.44 -8.14
C TYR A 113 -5.57 -2.42 -7.88
N ALA A 114 -5.35 -3.73 -8.08
CA ALA A 114 -6.31 -4.74 -7.64
C ALA A 114 -6.44 -4.74 -6.10
N ALA A 115 -5.31 -4.62 -5.38
CA ALA A 115 -5.31 -4.45 -3.93
C ALA A 115 -6.05 -3.17 -3.52
N LEU A 116 -5.80 -2.06 -4.21
CA LEU A 116 -6.51 -0.80 -3.99
C LEU A 116 -8.02 -0.97 -4.19
N LYS A 117 -8.44 -1.64 -5.26
CA LYS A 117 -9.86 -1.92 -5.52
C LYS A 117 -10.51 -2.72 -4.37
N GLY A 118 -9.80 -3.72 -3.85
CA GLY A 118 -10.27 -4.48 -2.69
C GLY A 118 -10.49 -3.60 -1.47
N VAL A 119 -9.57 -2.70 -1.18
CA VAL A 119 -9.70 -1.74 -0.08
C VAL A 119 -10.88 -0.79 -0.30
N LEU A 120 -11.07 -0.30 -1.53
CA LEU A 120 -12.19 0.59 -1.86
C LEU A 120 -13.54 -0.13 -1.69
N ASP A 121 -13.64 -1.38 -2.12
CA ASP A 121 -14.86 -2.18 -2.00
C ASP A 121 -15.23 -2.48 -0.54
N SER A 122 -14.25 -2.45 0.37
CA SER A 122 -14.51 -2.61 1.80
C SER A 122 -15.14 -1.38 2.45
N GLY A 123 -15.09 -0.22 1.81
CA GLY A 123 -15.68 1.03 2.29
C GLY A 123 -14.68 2.10 2.74
N ILE A 124 -13.38 1.83 2.70
CA ILE A 124 -12.35 2.84 2.99
C ILE A 124 -12.18 3.75 1.77
N LYS A 125 -12.12 5.05 2.01
CA LYS A 125 -11.93 6.05 0.95
C LYS A 125 -10.46 6.27 0.64
N VAL A 126 -10.08 6.12 -0.61
CA VAL A 126 -8.73 6.40 -1.11
C VAL A 126 -8.86 7.21 -2.39
N ALA A 127 -8.14 8.32 -2.48
CA ALA A 127 -8.12 9.13 -3.70
C ALA A 127 -7.49 8.34 -4.86
N HIS A 128 -8.19 8.21 -5.97
CA HIS A 128 -7.76 7.45 -7.15
C HIS A 128 -8.49 7.92 -8.40
N SER A 129 -7.98 7.52 -9.56
CA SER A 129 -8.69 7.64 -10.84
C SER A 129 -9.33 6.30 -11.19
N ASP A 130 -10.58 6.30 -11.65
CA ASP A 130 -11.30 5.07 -12.02
C ASP A 130 -10.61 4.33 -13.18
N THR A 131 -9.85 5.03 -13.99
CA THR A 131 -9.14 4.43 -15.14
C THR A 131 -7.99 3.50 -14.75
N ILE A 132 -7.45 3.64 -13.55
CA ILE A 132 -6.32 2.83 -13.07
C ILE A 132 -6.76 1.51 -12.44
N LEU A 133 -8.02 1.40 -12.05
CA LEU A 133 -8.55 0.18 -11.43
C LEU A 133 -8.67 -0.93 -12.47
N PRO A 134 -8.43 -2.20 -12.08
CA PRO A 134 -8.67 -3.34 -12.98
C PRO A 134 -10.16 -3.45 -13.30
N LYS A 135 -10.45 -3.89 -14.51
CA LYS A 135 -11.82 -4.21 -14.91
C LYS A 135 -12.32 -5.44 -14.15
N GLU A 136 -13.62 -5.66 -14.12
CA GLU A 136 -14.26 -6.70 -13.31
C GLU A 136 -13.81 -8.13 -13.58
N GLU A 137 -13.13 -8.39 -14.67
CA GLU A 137 -12.55 -9.69 -15.01
C GLU A 137 -11.24 -9.93 -14.25
N LEU A 138 -11.35 -10.23 -13.01
CA LEU A 138 -10.20 -10.60 -12.17
C LEU A 138 -10.01 -12.11 -12.14
#